data_a91c3eb9218abd3826d7e7ed586a479d
#
_entry.id   a91c3eb9218abd3826d7e7ed586a479d
#
_cell.length_a   1.000
_cell.length_b   1.000
_cell.length_c   1.000
_cell.angle_alpha   90.00
_cell.angle_beta   90.00
_cell.angle_gamma   90.00
#
_symmetry.space_group_name_H-M   'P 1'
#
loop_
_entity.id
_entity.type
_entity.pdbx_description
1 polymer ?
#
loop_
_entity_poly.entity_id
_entity_poly.type
_entity_poly.pdbx_seq_one_letter_code
_entity_poly.pdbx_strand_id
1 'polypeptide(L)'
;MRIPELLVPASSLEVLKTAVIFGADAVYIGGEVFSLRAKSKNFSLEDMKEGIDFAHAHGVRVYVTSNILAHNQDLEGVREYFKELKVIQPDALIISDPGVFDIAREIIPEIDVHISTQANNTNYGTYNFWYRQGARRVVTARELSMEEIADIRKHIPDDLEIETFVHGAMCISYSGRCLLSNYFTGRDANQGACTHPCRWKYAVMEESRPGEYLPVYENGRGTYIFNSKDLCMIEHIPELIAAGIDSFKIEGRMKTALYVAVVARTYRKAIDDYLKDENLYRQNLPYYREQIAKCTYRQFTTGFFFGKPTHETQIYDSNTYVKEYTYLGIINGQNSQGMYGLEQRNKFSVGETIEVMKPDGRDLTVKVLRICDEEGSDMESCPHPKQKIYVDLGIELSDQDLLRRAEKSDN
;
A
#
# COMPACT_ATOMS: atom_id res chain seq x y z
N MET A 1 -20.22 17.81 2.32
CA MET A 1 -19.63 16.46 2.17
C MET A 1 -18.12 16.64 2.16
N ARG A 2 -17.37 15.87 2.96
CA ARG A 2 -15.90 15.87 2.91
C ARG A 2 -15.45 15.05 1.72
N ILE A 3 -14.50 15.56 0.94
CA ILE A 3 -13.87 14.81 -0.15
C ILE A 3 -12.68 14.07 0.46
N PRO A 4 -12.67 12.72 0.48
CA PRO A 4 -11.58 11.99 1.08
C PRO A 4 -10.33 12.04 0.20
N GLU A 5 -9.17 12.19 0.84
CA GLU A 5 -7.85 12.02 0.23
C GLU A 5 -7.62 10.53 -0.06
N LEU A 6 -7.10 10.19 -1.22
CA LEU A 6 -6.61 8.85 -1.52
C LEU A 6 -5.09 8.80 -1.26
N LEU A 7 -4.71 8.12 -0.17
CA LEU A 7 -3.33 7.99 0.27
C LEU A 7 -2.74 6.62 -0.15
N VAL A 8 -1.72 6.66 -0.99
CA VAL A 8 -1.17 5.49 -1.68
C VAL A 8 0.28 5.22 -1.23
N PRO A 9 0.70 3.95 -1.03
CA PRO A 9 2.07 3.62 -0.64
C PRO A 9 3.04 3.68 -1.81
N ALA A 10 4.33 3.99 -1.53
CA ALA A 10 5.41 3.77 -2.47
C ALA A 10 6.65 3.18 -1.81
N SER A 11 7.30 2.24 -2.52
CA SER A 11 8.52 1.53 -2.10
C SER A 11 9.78 2.04 -2.80
N SER A 12 9.64 2.85 -3.84
CA SER A 12 10.74 3.39 -4.64
C SER A 12 10.25 4.61 -5.42
N LEU A 13 11.17 5.36 -5.99
CA LEU A 13 10.87 6.52 -6.83
C LEU A 13 9.97 6.15 -8.02
N GLU A 14 10.21 5.00 -8.69
CA GLU A 14 9.33 4.49 -9.76
C GLU A 14 7.90 4.30 -9.28
N VAL A 15 7.73 3.66 -8.11
CA VAL A 15 6.40 3.38 -7.55
C VAL A 15 5.72 4.67 -7.07
N LEU A 16 6.48 5.65 -6.56
CA LEU A 16 5.96 6.97 -6.21
C LEU A 16 5.41 7.69 -7.45
N LYS A 17 6.21 7.78 -8.52
CA LYS A 17 5.78 8.38 -9.78
C LYS A 17 4.53 7.68 -10.34
N THR A 18 4.49 6.35 -10.25
CA THR A 18 3.31 5.56 -10.62
C THR A 18 2.08 5.93 -9.77
N ALA A 19 2.22 6.00 -8.44
CA ALA A 19 1.11 6.36 -7.55
C ALA A 19 0.53 7.74 -7.90
N VAL A 20 1.39 8.73 -8.11
CA VAL A 20 1.03 10.10 -8.48
C VAL A 20 0.24 10.12 -9.80
N ILE A 21 0.78 9.49 -10.84
CA ILE A 21 0.19 9.51 -12.19
C ILE A 21 -1.11 8.70 -12.25
N PHE A 22 -1.26 7.65 -11.43
CA PHE A 22 -2.46 6.82 -11.40
C PHE A 22 -3.53 7.28 -10.37
N GLY A 23 -3.43 8.51 -9.86
CA GLY A 23 -4.53 9.20 -9.19
C GLY A 23 -4.49 9.26 -7.67
N ALA A 24 -3.31 9.13 -7.05
CA ALA A 24 -3.13 9.44 -5.64
C ALA A 24 -3.29 10.95 -5.37
N ASP A 25 -3.96 11.32 -4.27
CA ASP A 25 -3.96 12.68 -3.73
C ASP A 25 -2.76 12.92 -2.80
N ALA A 26 -2.27 11.82 -2.20
CA ALA A 26 -1.06 11.82 -1.39
C ALA A 26 -0.34 10.46 -1.48
N VAL A 27 0.98 10.48 -1.29
CA VAL A 27 1.81 9.27 -1.26
C VAL A 27 2.55 9.19 0.07
N TYR A 28 2.60 7.99 0.68
CA TYR A 28 3.45 7.79 1.85
C TYR A 28 4.64 6.87 1.55
N ILE A 29 5.80 7.29 2.02
CA ILE A 29 7.10 6.66 1.78
C ILE A 29 7.81 6.38 3.10
N GLY A 30 8.91 5.63 3.05
CA GLY A 30 9.78 5.41 4.19
C GLY A 30 11.23 5.59 3.81
N GLY A 31 11.99 6.23 4.69
CA GLY A 31 13.44 6.31 4.60
C GLY A 31 14.12 5.00 4.93
N GLU A 32 15.43 4.95 4.67
CA GLU A 32 16.30 3.81 4.98
C GLU A 32 16.33 3.51 6.49
N VAL A 33 16.03 4.52 7.31
CA VAL A 33 16.04 4.44 8.78
C VAL A 33 14.68 4.83 9.38
N PHE A 34 14.43 4.41 10.62
CA PHE A 34 13.28 4.80 11.48
C PHE A 34 11.89 4.54 10.91
N SER A 35 11.77 3.80 9.80
CA SER A 35 10.50 3.37 9.25
C SER A 35 10.31 1.87 9.41
N LEU A 36 9.06 1.44 9.60
CA LEU A 36 8.73 0.03 9.51
C LEU A 36 9.06 -0.49 8.10
N ARG A 37 9.66 -1.70 8.04
CA ARG A 37 10.17 -2.33 6.81
C ARG A 37 11.55 -1.79 6.36
N ALA A 38 12.41 -1.42 7.31
CA ALA A 38 13.79 -0.98 7.07
C ALA A 38 14.65 -1.93 6.21
N LYS A 39 14.25 -3.21 6.05
CA LYS A 39 14.92 -4.20 5.17
C LYS A 39 14.36 -4.26 3.75
N SER A 40 13.40 -3.42 3.39
CA SER A 40 12.94 -3.26 1.99
C SER A 40 13.77 -2.22 1.25
N LYS A 41 13.56 -2.10 -0.05
CA LYS A 41 14.00 -0.90 -0.76
C LYS A 41 13.29 0.30 -0.11
N ASN A 42 14.07 1.22 0.41
CA ASN A 42 13.62 2.45 1.02
C ASN A 42 14.22 3.61 0.23
N PHE A 43 13.69 4.79 0.43
CA PHE A 43 14.15 5.98 -0.25
C PHE A 43 15.45 6.50 0.39
N SER A 44 16.47 6.73 -0.41
CA SER A 44 17.55 7.65 -0.04
C SER A 44 17.01 9.08 0.10
N LEU A 45 17.76 9.96 0.74
CA LEU A 45 17.37 11.37 0.84
C LEU A 45 17.24 12.05 -0.53
N GLU A 46 18.08 11.65 -1.49
CA GLU A 46 18.05 12.12 -2.87
C GLU A 46 16.78 11.66 -3.59
N ASP A 47 16.46 10.36 -3.50
CA ASP A 47 15.20 9.81 -4.05
C ASP A 47 13.97 10.44 -3.41
N MET A 48 14.01 10.73 -2.08
CA MET A 48 12.94 11.45 -1.40
C MET A 48 12.74 12.84 -1.98
N LYS A 49 13.82 13.60 -2.12
CA LYS A 49 13.77 14.96 -2.67
C LYS A 49 13.22 14.97 -4.08
N GLU A 50 13.73 14.10 -4.96
CA GLU A 50 13.22 13.97 -6.33
C GLU A 50 11.74 13.57 -6.34
N GLY A 51 11.36 12.61 -5.49
CA GLY A 51 9.98 12.14 -5.37
C GLY A 51 9.02 13.22 -4.87
N ILE A 52 9.42 14.01 -3.88
CA ILE A 52 8.63 15.12 -3.36
C ILE A 52 8.47 16.21 -4.42
N ASP A 53 9.54 16.61 -5.09
CA ASP A 53 9.49 17.62 -6.15
C ASP A 53 8.57 17.15 -7.31
N PHE A 54 8.68 15.89 -7.70
CA PHE A 54 7.79 15.31 -8.71
C PHE A 54 6.32 15.31 -8.26
N ALA A 55 6.03 14.86 -7.04
CA ALA A 55 4.67 14.81 -6.51
C ALA A 55 4.07 16.22 -6.40
N HIS A 56 4.80 17.19 -5.86
CA HIS A 56 4.37 18.57 -5.74
C HIS A 56 4.09 19.23 -7.10
N ALA A 57 4.90 18.93 -8.13
CA ALA A 57 4.66 19.39 -9.49
C ALA A 57 3.32 18.89 -10.07
N HIS A 58 2.77 17.80 -9.52
CA HIS A 58 1.46 17.23 -9.86
C HIS A 58 0.36 17.55 -8.84
N GLY A 59 0.63 18.39 -7.83
CA GLY A 59 -0.33 18.74 -6.78
C GLY A 59 -0.59 17.62 -5.77
N VAL A 60 0.31 16.63 -5.66
CA VAL A 60 0.20 15.46 -4.77
C VAL A 60 1.11 15.65 -3.55
N ARG A 61 0.60 15.37 -2.36
CA ARG A 61 1.34 15.46 -1.09
C ARG A 61 2.20 14.22 -0.83
N VAL A 62 3.28 14.39 -0.06
CA VAL A 62 4.17 13.28 0.33
C VAL A 62 4.34 13.24 1.84
N TYR A 63 4.06 12.07 2.44
CA TYR A 63 4.19 11.82 3.88
C TYR A 63 5.32 10.83 4.15
N VAL A 64 6.20 11.17 5.09
CA VAL A 64 7.34 10.33 5.45
C VAL A 64 7.04 9.56 6.74
N THR A 65 7.23 8.23 6.70
CA THR A 65 7.02 7.39 7.88
C THR A 65 8.27 7.38 8.78
N SER A 66 8.07 7.72 10.06
CA SER A 66 9.04 7.57 11.16
C SER A 66 8.34 6.86 12.31
N ASN A 67 7.80 5.66 12.03
CA ASN A 67 6.79 5.00 12.86
C ASN A 67 7.27 3.70 13.51
N ILE A 68 8.56 3.55 13.77
CA ILE A 68 9.08 2.49 14.64
C ILE A 68 8.69 2.76 16.10
N LEU A 69 8.76 1.74 16.94
CA LEU A 69 8.82 1.92 18.40
C LEU A 69 10.30 2.15 18.75
N ALA A 70 10.66 3.41 18.98
CA ALA A 70 12.05 3.81 19.19
C ALA A 70 12.59 3.32 20.55
N HIS A 71 13.84 2.86 20.55
CA HIS A 71 14.62 2.60 21.75
C HIS A 71 15.55 3.79 22.04
N ASN A 72 16.09 3.89 23.26
CA ASN A 72 16.96 5.00 23.62
C ASN A 72 18.13 5.24 22.66
N GLN A 73 18.67 4.16 22.08
CA GLN A 73 19.75 4.21 21.12
C GLN A 73 19.35 4.83 19.76
N ASP A 74 18.06 4.89 19.46
CA ASP A 74 17.53 5.39 18.19
C ASP A 74 17.32 6.91 18.22
N LEU A 75 17.12 7.50 19.43
CA LEU A 75 16.63 8.87 19.59
C LEU A 75 17.57 9.93 18.98
N GLU A 76 18.88 9.76 19.13
CA GLU A 76 19.84 10.70 18.55
C GLU A 76 19.83 10.63 17.03
N GLY A 77 19.77 9.41 16.46
CA GLY A 77 19.63 9.22 15.03
C GLY A 77 18.33 9.82 14.48
N VAL A 78 17.22 9.74 15.24
CA VAL A 78 15.95 10.40 14.87
C VAL A 78 16.12 11.91 14.81
N ARG A 79 16.85 12.53 15.74
CA ARG A 79 17.11 13.98 15.72
C ARG A 79 17.84 14.41 14.46
N GLU A 80 18.91 13.70 14.10
CA GLU A 80 19.67 14.01 12.87
C GLU A 80 18.80 13.81 11.62
N TYR A 81 18.08 12.71 11.53
CA TYR A 81 17.19 12.45 10.41
C TYR A 81 16.09 13.52 10.24
N PHE A 82 15.55 14.05 11.33
CA PHE A 82 14.56 15.12 11.23
C PHE A 82 15.17 16.47 10.80
N LYS A 83 16.43 16.72 11.12
CA LYS A 83 17.16 17.88 10.55
C LYS A 83 17.31 17.77 9.03
N GLU A 84 17.56 16.55 8.52
CA GLU A 84 17.62 16.29 7.07
C GLU A 84 16.25 16.45 6.42
N LEU A 85 15.18 15.89 7.02
CA LEU A 85 13.80 16.05 6.54
C LEU A 85 13.34 17.51 6.55
N LYS A 86 13.83 18.33 7.48
CA LYS A 86 13.59 19.79 7.49
C LYS A 86 14.06 20.48 6.20
N VAL A 87 15.13 19.98 5.58
CA VAL A 87 15.66 20.51 4.31
C VAL A 87 14.83 20.02 3.13
N ILE A 88 14.38 18.78 3.17
CA ILE A 88 13.63 18.12 2.09
C ILE A 88 12.17 18.57 2.04
N GLN A 89 11.58 18.94 3.22
CA GLN A 89 10.23 19.47 3.38
C GLN A 89 9.10 18.54 2.87
N PRO A 90 8.94 17.33 3.44
CA PRO A 90 7.74 16.54 3.22
C PRO A 90 6.51 17.27 3.83
N ASP A 91 5.30 16.97 3.34
CA ASP A 91 4.08 17.62 3.83
C ASP A 91 3.69 17.16 5.24
N ALA A 92 4.01 15.93 5.62
CA ALA A 92 3.79 15.44 6.98
C ALA A 92 4.72 14.27 7.35
N LEU A 93 4.85 14.06 8.68
CA LEU A 93 5.47 12.86 9.25
C LEU A 93 4.42 11.92 9.81
N ILE A 94 4.57 10.61 9.59
CA ILE A 94 3.72 9.57 10.19
C ILE A 94 4.50 8.94 11.36
N ILE A 95 4.08 9.24 12.60
CA ILE A 95 4.79 8.89 13.83
C ILE A 95 3.88 8.06 14.76
N SER A 96 4.45 7.11 15.53
CA SER A 96 3.72 6.30 16.50
C SER A 96 4.21 6.46 17.93
N ASP A 97 5.49 6.75 18.09
CA ASP A 97 6.16 6.84 19.39
C ASP A 97 6.06 8.27 19.95
N PRO A 98 5.58 8.46 21.21
CA PRO A 98 5.48 9.80 21.81
C PRO A 98 6.81 10.54 21.95
N GLY A 99 7.92 9.82 22.21
CA GLY A 99 9.25 10.44 22.30
C GLY A 99 9.74 10.94 20.93
N VAL A 100 9.47 10.18 19.86
CA VAL A 100 9.75 10.60 18.48
C VAL A 100 8.84 11.78 18.07
N PHE A 101 7.60 11.80 18.55
CA PHE A 101 6.67 12.91 18.33
C PHE A 101 7.20 14.21 18.97
N ASP A 102 7.66 14.14 20.24
CA ASP A 102 8.21 15.28 20.95
C ASP A 102 9.45 15.85 20.23
N ILE A 103 10.35 14.98 19.78
CA ILE A 103 11.51 15.36 18.96
C ILE A 103 11.08 16.06 17.66
N ALA A 104 10.04 15.58 16.99
CA ALA A 104 9.54 16.23 15.77
C ALA A 104 9.03 17.64 16.06
N ARG A 105 8.28 17.81 17.16
CA ARG A 105 7.77 19.14 17.57
C ARG A 105 8.89 20.10 17.98
N GLU A 106 10.02 19.59 18.48
CA GLU A 106 11.21 20.38 18.81
C GLU A 106 11.97 20.83 17.56
N ILE A 107 12.21 19.92 16.59
CA ILE A 107 13.15 20.14 15.49
C ILE A 107 12.46 20.72 14.25
N ILE A 108 11.27 20.19 13.91
CA ILE A 108 10.53 20.53 12.70
C ILE A 108 9.04 20.84 12.97
N PRO A 109 8.75 21.81 13.85
CA PRO A 109 7.40 22.14 14.25
C PRO A 109 6.49 22.61 13.11
N GLU A 110 7.08 23.02 12.00
CA GLU A 110 6.39 23.47 10.78
C GLU A 110 5.83 22.34 9.92
N ILE A 111 6.29 21.09 10.11
CA ILE A 111 5.78 19.92 9.37
C ILE A 111 4.67 19.26 10.18
N ASP A 112 3.56 18.98 9.51
CA ASP A 112 2.41 18.30 10.13
C ASP A 112 2.78 16.89 10.62
N VAL A 113 2.14 16.47 11.73
CA VAL A 113 2.32 15.11 12.26
C VAL A 113 1.00 14.36 12.19
N HIS A 114 1.05 13.19 11.56
CA HIS A 114 -0.01 12.20 11.51
C HIS A 114 0.32 11.05 12.45
N ILE A 115 -0.59 10.73 13.37
CA ILE A 115 -0.37 9.64 14.33
C ILE A 115 -0.65 8.31 13.66
N SER A 116 0.37 7.46 13.60
CA SER A 116 0.31 6.14 12.96
C SER A 116 -0.70 5.20 13.64
N THR A 117 -1.25 4.26 12.86
CA THR A 117 -2.04 3.13 13.38
C THR A 117 -1.29 2.30 14.42
N GLN A 118 0.02 2.34 14.44
CA GLN A 118 0.89 1.67 15.43
C GLN A 118 0.74 2.23 16.85
N ALA A 119 0.21 3.44 17.01
CA ALA A 119 -0.15 4.00 18.31
C ALA A 119 -1.45 3.39 18.87
N ASN A 120 -2.17 2.57 18.09
CA ASN A 120 -3.38 1.83 18.48
C ASN A 120 -4.50 2.75 19.01
N ASN A 121 -4.83 3.77 18.22
CA ASN A 121 -5.86 4.74 18.57
C ASN A 121 -7.26 4.15 18.35
N THR A 122 -7.98 3.86 19.44
CA THR A 122 -9.26 3.15 19.43
C THR A 122 -10.43 3.93 20.00
N ASN A 123 -10.23 5.18 20.47
CA ASN A 123 -11.29 5.97 21.09
C ASN A 123 -11.03 7.47 20.95
N TYR A 124 -12.10 8.26 21.00
CA TYR A 124 -12.03 9.72 20.85
C TYR A 124 -11.18 10.42 21.94
N GLY A 125 -11.03 9.83 23.11
CA GLY A 125 -10.15 10.37 24.17
C GLY A 125 -8.68 10.42 23.73
N THR A 126 -8.21 9.35 23.04
CA THR A 126 -6.87 9.27 22.45
C THR A 126 -6.69 10.27 21.31
N TYR A 127 -7.72 10.43 20.44
CA TYR A 127 -7.69 11.43 19.37
C TYR A 127 -7.60 12.85 19.90
N ASN A 128 -8.42 13.19 20.90
CA ASN A 128 -8.38 14.49 21.58
C ASN A 128 -7.06 14.74 22.34
N PHE A 129 -6.43 13.68 22.86
CA PHE A 129 -5.09 13.79 23.44
C PHE A 129 -4.08 14.23 22.38
N TRP A 130 -3.99 13.51 21.27
CA TRP A 130 -3.05 13.81 20.18
C TRP A 130 -3.31 15.19 19.55
N TYR A 131 -4.58 15.57 19.39
CA TYR A 131 -4.94 16.90 18.92
C TYR A 131 -4.38 18.01 19.81
N ARG A 132 -4.52 17.88 21.14
CA ARG A 132 -3.95 18.84 22.08
C ARG A 132 -2.41 18.88 22.07
N GLN A 133 -1.75 17.80 21.63
CA GLN A 133 -0.31 17.78 21.41
C GLN A 133 0.07 18.43 20.05
N GLY A 134 -0.88 18.75 19.19
CA GLY A 134 -0.65 19.37 17.89
C GLY A 134 -0.56 18.40 16.72
N ALA A 135 -1.09 17.19 16.86
CA ALA A 135 -1.24 16.28 15.72
C ALA A 135 -2.35 16.78 14.78
N ARG A 136 -2.10 16.72 13.47
CA ARG A 136 -3.04 17.10 12.42
C ARG A 136 -4.02 16.00 12.06
N ARG A 137 -3.58 14.74 12.10
CA ARG A 137 -4.33 13.56 11.67
C ARG A 137 -4.05 12.39 12.57
N VAL A 138 -5.07 11.53 12.75
CA VAL A 138 -4.92 10.26 13.48
C VAL A 138 -5.37 9.11 12.59
N VAL A 139 -4.48 8.11 12.42
CA VAL A 139 -4.79 6.87 11.70
C VAL A 139 -5.49 5.90 12.66
N THR A 140 -6.66 5.42 12.28
CA THR A 140 -7.44 4.48 13.09
C THR A 140 -6.68 3.17 13.34
N ALA A 141 -6.94 2.53 14.48
CA ALA A 141 -6.68 1.10 14.59
C ALA A 141 -7.57 0.34 13.59
N ARG A 142 -7.07 -0.77 13.03
CA ARG A 142 -7.79 -1.56 12.01
C ARG A 142 -8.90 -2.42 12.59
N GLU A 143 -8.96 -2.49 13.89
CA GLU A 143 -9.90 -3.27 14.69
C GLU A 143 -11.19 -2.51 15.01
N LEU A 144 -11.30 -1.24 14.59
CA LEU A 144 -12.50 -0.43 14.75
C LEU A 144 -13.57 -0.75 13.70
N SER A 145 -14.82 -0.79 14.15
CA SER A 145 -15.99 -0.84 13.27
C SER A 145 -16.31 0.54 12.67
N MET A 146 -17.12 0.55 11.62
CA MET A 146 -17.60 1.79 10.99
C MET A 146 -18.37 2.67 11.97
N GLU A 147 -19.18 2.05 12.86
CA GLU A 147 -19.94 2.74 13.88
C GLU A 147 -19.03 3.42 14.92
N GLU A 148 -17.97 2.74 15.36
CA GLU A 148 -16.98 3.30 16.30
C GLU A 148 -16.23 4.48 15.67
N ILE A 149 -15.85 4.40 14.38
CA ILE A 149 -15.21 5.51 13.67
C ILE A 149 -16.16 6.70 13.56
N ALA A 150 -17.41 6.46 13.18
CA ALA A 150 -18.43 7.52 13.10
C ALA A 150 -18.73 8.15 14.49
N ASP A 151 -18.64 7.36 15.56
CA ASP A 151 -18.78 7.89 16.93
C ASP A 151 -17.57 8.72 17.35
N ILE A 152 -16.34 8.29 17.03
CA ILE A 152 -15.12 9.08 17.24
C ILE A 152 -15.25 10.43 16.55
N ARG A 153 -15.71 10.49 15.28
CA ARG A 153 -15.88 11.73 14.52
C ARG A 153 -16.79 12.74 15.23
N LYS A 154 -17.82 12.30 15.91
CA LYS A 154 -18.77 13.17 16.64
C LYS A 154 -18.15 13.83 17.90
N HIS A 155 -17.06 13.27 18.42
CA HIS A 155 -16.48 13.66 19.70
C HIS A 155 -15.09 14.31 19.59
N ILE A 156 -14.63 14.59 18.36
CA ILE A 156 -13.35 15.24 18.11
C ILE A 156 -13.53 16.55 17.34
N PRO A 157 -12.57 17.49 17.39
CA PRO A 157 -12.60 18.72 16.60
C PRO A 157 -12.74 18.46 15.10
N ASP A 158 -13.44 19.38 14.41
CA ASP A 158 -13.68 19.25 12.97
C ASP A 158 -12.42 19.33 12.10
N ASP A 159 -11.40 19.99 12.58
CA ASP A 159 -10.10 20.16 11.93
C ASP A 159 -9.09 19.04 12.25
N LEU A 160 -9.40 18.13 13.18
CA LEU A 160 -8.63 16.89 13.34
C LEU A 160 -9.07 15.86 12.30
N GLU A 161 -8.14 15.43 11.46
CA GLU A 161 -8.43 14.49 10.38
C GLU A 161 -8.40 13.02 10.86
N ILE A 162 -9.31 12.22 10.32
CA ILE A 162 -9.36 10.76 10.49
C ILE A 162 -8.85 10.09 9.21
N GLU A 163 -7.84 9.23 9.33
CA GLU A 163 -7.34 8.36 8.27
C GLU A 163 -7.64 6.91 8.61
N THR A 164 -8.06 6.11 7.63
CA THR A 164 -8.25 4.66 7.83
C THR A 164 -7.74 3.85 6.66
N PHE A 165 -7.29 2.61 6.93
CA PHE A 165 -6.95 1.67 5.87
C PHE A 165 -8.23 1.16 5.19
N VAL A 166 -8.23 1.18 3.87
CA VAL A 166 -9.37 0.74 3.04
C VAL A 166 -9.02 -0.43 2.12
N HIS A 167 -7.72 -0.72 1.93
CA HIS A 167 -7.28 -1.80 1.05
C HIS A 167 -5.92 -2.38 1.47
N GLY A 168 -5.74 -3.69 1.23
CA GLY A 168 -4.48 -4.40 1.36
C GLY A 168 -4.39 -5.33 2.56
N ALA A 169 -3.16 -5.73 2.90
CA ALA A 169 -2.92 -6.80 3.88
C ALA A 169 -3.39 -6.46 5.29
N MET A 170 -4.10 -7.39 5.93
CA MET A 170 -4.46 -7.32 7.36
C MET A 170 -3.38 -7.97 8.24
N CYS A 171 -3.31 -7.56 9.50
CA CYS A 171 -2.44 -8.12 10.53
C CYS A 171 -3.25 -9.01 11.47
N ILE A 172 -2.62 -10.04 12.06
CA ILE A 172 -3.25 -10.95 13.04
C ILE A 172 -3.49 -10.28 14.41
N SER A 173 -2.77 -9.23 14.70
CA SER A 173 -2.84 -8.51 15.99
C SER A 173 -2.85 -7.00 15.76
N TYR A 174 -3.14 -6.26 16.81
CA TYR A 174 -2.94 -4.81 16.80
C TYR A 174 -1.57 -4.43 16.25
N SER A 175 -1.53 -3.39 15.42
CA SER A 175 -0.29 -2.94 14.79
C SER A 175 0.78 -2.64 15.83
N GLY A 176 2.01 -3.13 15.60
CA GLY A 176 3.14 -2.93 16.52
C GLY A 176 3.09 -3.75 17.81
N ARG A 177 2.15 -4.68 18.00
CA ARG A 177 2.00 -5.47 19.25
C ARG A 177 2.32 -6.95 19.11
N CYS A 178 2.66 -7.40 17.89
CA CYS A 178 2.94 -8.81 17.61
C CYS A 178 4.42 -9.15 17.88
N LEU A 179 4.66 -10.19 18.68
CA LEU A 179 6.00 -10.71 18.97
C LEU A 179 6.36 -11.98 18.18
N LEU A 180 5.46 -12.53 17.35
CA LEU A 180 5.69 -13.81 16.66
C LEU A 180 6.95 -13.78 15.79
N SER A 181 7.22 -12.68 15.09
CA SER A 181 8.41 -12.57 14.26
C SER A 181 9.70 -12.60 15.08
N ASN A 182 9.72 -11.89 16.19
CA ASN A 182 10.85 -11.90 17.12
C ASN A 182 11.04 -13.30 17.72
N TYR A 183 9.98 -13.93 18.20
CA TYR A 183 10.02 -15.26 18.82
C TYR A 183 10.56 -16.32 17.87
N PHE A 184 10.05 -16.40 16.60
CA PHE A 184 10.42 -17.44 15.68
C PHE A 184 11.74 -17.18 14.91
N THR A 185 12.12 -15.92 14.72
CA THR A 185 13.23 -15.57 13.81
C THR A 185 14.26 -14.60 14.38
N GLY A 186 14.08 -14.14 15.61
CA GLY A 186 14.91 -13.09 16.22
C GLY A 186 14.76 -11.72 15.51
N ARG A 187 13.75 -11.54 14.63
CA ARG A 187 13.52 -10.31 13.86
C ARG A 187 12.34 -9.56 14.42
N ASP A 188 12.60 -8.35 14.91
CA ASP A 188 11.58 -7.53 15.53
C ASP A 188 10.67 -6.85 14.52
N ALA A 189 9.38 -7.20 14.56
CA ALA A 189 8.36 -6.60 13.71
C ALA A 189 8.16 -5.10 14.01
N ASN A 190 8.40 -4.68 15.24
CA ASN A 190 8.24 -3.29 15.69
C ASN A 190 9.41 -2.40 15.28
N GLN A 191 10.52 -3.02 14.84
CA GLN A 191 11.68 -2.38 14.22
C GLN A 191 11.72 -2.57 12.71
N GLY A 192 10.59 -2.88 12.09
CA GLY A 192 10.47 -3.01 10.63
C GLY A 192 10.94 -4.34 10.03
N ALA A 193 11.26 -5.35 10.83
CA ALA A 193 11.84 -6.61 10.36
C ALA A 193 10.86 -7.80 10.39
N CYS A 194 9.55 -7.57 10.28
CA CYS A 194 8.53 -8.62 10.31
C CYS A 194 8.73 -9.66 9.20
N THR A 195 8.82 -10.94 9.58
CA THR A 195 8.94 -12.09 8.67
C THR A 195 7.61 -12.76 8.34
N HIS A 196 6.51 -12.19 8.82
CA HIS A 196 5.13 -12.66 8.61
C HIS A 196 4.89 -14.12 9.06
N PRO A 197 5.33 -14.55 10.25
CA PRO A 197 5.16 -15.94 10.68
C PRO A 197 3.69 -16.31 10.86
N CYS A 198 2.80 -15.35 11.13
CA CYS A 198 1.36 -15.60 11.17
C CYS A 198 0.77 -16.15 9.85
N ARG A 199 1.56 -16.16 8.77
CA ARG A 199 1.16 -16.67 7.44
C ARG A 199 1.82 -18.00 7.10
N TRP A 200 2.62 -18.56 8.00
CA TRP A 200 3.22 -19.87 7.82
C TRP A 200 2.21 -20.98 8.15
N LYS A 201 2.43 -22.17 7.62
CA LYS A 201 1.64 -23.34 7.98
C LYS A 201 2.15 -23.90 9.31
N TYR A 202 1.25 -24.12 10.23
CA TYR A 202 1.54 -24.70 11.53
C TYR A 202 0.70 -25.95 11.77
N ALA A 203 1.24 -26.83 12.59
CA ALA A 203 0.49 -27.91 13.24
C ALA A 203 0.89 -27.93 14.72
N VAL A 204 -0.07 -28.24 15.57
CA VAL A 204 0.19 -28.45 16.99
C VAL A 204 0.38 -29.96 17.23
N MET A 205 1.41 -30.30 18.00
CA MET A 205 1.65 -31.67 18.44
C MET A 205 1.56 -31.69 19.97
N GLU A 206 0.81 -32.64 20.50
CA GLU A 206 0.77 -32.89 21.92
C GLU A 206 1.98 -33.75 22.33
N GLU A 207 2.69 -33.37 23.41
CA GLU A 207 3.90 -34.04 23.85
C GLU A 207 3.66 -35.53 24.17
N SER A 208 2.46 -35.88 24.70
CA SER A 208 2.08 -37.26 24.99
C SER A 208 1.70 -38.10 23.76
N ARG A 209 1.60 -37.48 22.57
CA ARG A 209 1.27 -38.13 21.28
C ARG A 209 2.26 -37.70 20.19
N PRO A 210 3.53 -38.05 20.31
CA PRO A 210 4.56 -37.65 19.34
C PRO A 210 4.26 -38.26 17.97
N GLY A 211 4.32 -37.41 16.92
CA GLY A 211 4.05 -37.80 15.53
C GLY A 211 2.61 -37.59 15.06
N GLU A 212 1.67 -37.25 15.95
CA GLU A 212 0.32 -36.82 15.58
C GLU A 212 0.31 -35.30 15.42
N TYR A 213 0.24 -34.82 14.17
CA TYR A 213 0.14 -33.41 13.86
C TYR A 213 -1.33 -33.00 13.77
N LEU A 214 -1.78 -32.22 14.74
CA LEU A 214 -3.13 -31.68 14.76
C LEU A 214 -3.11 -30.36 13.96
N PRO A 215 -3.84 -30.26 12.83
CA PRO A 215 -3.98 -29.02 12.13
C PRO A 215 -4.69 -28.00 13.04
N VAL A 216 -4.23 -26.77 13.02
CA VAL A 216 -4.78 -25.72 13.86
C VAL A 216 -5.94 -25.08 13.12
N TYR A 217 -7.16 -25.25 13.62
CA TYR A 217 -8.41 -24.66 13.09
C TYR A 217 -9.06 -23.77 14.15
N GLU A 218 -9.83 -22.78 13.75
CA GLU A 218 -10.67 -22.01 14.68
C GLU A 218 -12.01 -22.70 14.95
N ASN A 219 -12.36 -22.73 16.23
CA ASN A 219 -13.73 -22.96 16.65
C ASN A 219 -14.06 -21.93 17.76
N GLY A 220 -15.30 -21.70 18.12
CA GLY A 220 -15.74 -20.62 19.00
C GLY A 220 -15.08 -20.47 20.37
N ARG A 221 -13.88 -21.05 20.61
CA ARG A 221 -13.19 -21.10 21.90
C ARG A 221 -11.70 -20.77 21.90
N GLY A 222 -11.07 -20.48 20.74
CA GLY A 222 -9.60 -20.28 20.76
C GLY A 222 -9.00 -19.52 19.61
N THR A 223 -7.80 -18.97 19.86
CA THR A 223 -7.01 -18.15 18.96
C THR A 223 -6.19 -19.01 18.01
N TYR A 224 -6.10 -18.58 16.76
CA TYR A 224 -5.42 -19.30 15.71
C TYR A 224 -4.44 -18.38 14.97
N ILE A 225 -3.32 -18.92 14.51
CA ILE A 225 -2.31 -18.18 13.74
C ILE A 225 -2.66 -18.39 12.26
N PHE A 226 -3.19 -17.35 11.56
CA PHE A 226 -3.77 -17.56 10.25
C PHE A 226 -3.48 -16.50 9.24
N ASN A 227 -3.62 -16.91 7.97
CA ASN A 227 -3.46 -16.14 6.78
C ASN A 227 -4.71 -15.29 6.52
N SER A 228 -4.76 -14.09 7.08
CA SER A 228 -5.89 -13.17 6.88
C SER A 228 -6.09 -12.85 5.40
N LYS A 229 -7.34 -12.79 4.96
CA LYS A 229 -7.76 -12.18 3.69
C LYS A 229 -7.29 -10.73 3.64
N ASP A 230 -7.15 -10.20 2.43
CA ASP A 230 -6.79 -8.79 2.24
C ASP A 230 -8.04 -7.90 2.42
N LEU A 231 -7.88 -6.75 3.08
CA LEU A 231 -8.95 -5.77 3.20
C LEU A 231 -9.29 -5.19 1.83
N CYS A 232 -10.58 -5.03 1.53
CA CYS A 232 -11.05 -4.31 0.35
C CYS A 232 -12.39 -3.63 0.64
N MET A 233 -12.40 -2.30 0.66
CA MET A 233 -13.56 -1.47 0.94
C MET A 233 -14.07 -0.73 -0.30
N ILE A 234 -13.68 -1.17 -1.50
CA ILE A 234 -14.03 -0.50 -2.77
C ILE A 234 -15.55 -0.41 -3.00
N GLU A 235 -16.32 -1.31 -2.41
CA GLU A 235 -17.78 -1.35 -2.52
C GLU A 235 -18.49 -0.54 -1.44
N HIS A 236 -17.74 0.08 -0.53
CA HIS A 236 -18.22 0.78 0.67
C HIS A 236 -17.72 2.23 0.76
N ILE A 237 -17.42 2.85 -0.39
CA ILE A 237 -17.02 4.27 -0.46
C ILE A 237 -18.08 5.19 0.19
N PRO A 238 -19.41 4.99 -0.05
CA PRO A 238 -20.44 5.81 0.58
C PRO A 238 -20.38 5.76 2.12
N GLU A 239 -20.27 4.55 2.68
CA GLU A 239 -20.25 4.35 4.13
C GLU A 239 -18.99 4.95 4.78
N LEU A 240 -17.83 4.83 4.13
CA LEU A 240 -16.59 5.44 4.59
C LEU A 240 -16.68 6.97 4.63
N ILE A 241 -17.25 7.58 3.59
CA ILE A 241 -17.45 9.05 3.54
C ILE A 241 -18.49 9.47 4.58
N ALA A 242 -19.58 8.73 4.73
CA ALA A 242 -20.62 9.02 5.72
C ALA A 242 -20.11 8.93 7.18
N ALA A 243 -19.14 8.03 7.45
CA ALA A 243 -18.48 7.93 8.75
C ALA A 243 -17.55 9.13 9.05
N GLY A 244 -17.33 10.04 8.09
CA GLY A 244 -16.54 11.25 8.26
C GLY A 244 -15.03 11.00 8.21
N ILE A 245 -14.59 10.01 7.46
CA ILE A 245 -13.17 9.69 7.23
C ILE A 245 -12.60 10.68 6.18
N ASP A 246 -11.48 11.31 6.51
CA ASP A 246 -10.84 12.33 5.68
C ASP A 246 -9.78 11.76 4.72
N SER A 247 -9.20 10.59 5.03
CA SER A 247 -8.16 9.97 4.19
C SER A 247 -8.33 8.46 4.11
N PHE A 248 -8.34 7.94 2.87
CA PHE A 248 -8.44 6.53 2.52
C PHE A 248 -7.06 5.98 2.21
N LYS A 249 -6.51 5.18 3.11
CA LYS A 249 -5.16 4.65 3.02
C LYS A 249 -5.11 3.27 2.41
N ILE A 250 -4.29 3.13 1.38
CA ILE A 250 -3.95 1.83 0.78
C ILE A 250 -2.75 1.24 1.51
N GLU A 251 -2.82 -0.02 1.96
CA GLU A 251 -1.65 -0.76 2.45
C GLU A 251 -0.95 -1.45 1.28
N GLY A 252 0.39 -1.41 1.27
CA GLY A 252 1.12 -2.09 0.20
C GLY A 252 2.52 -1.53 -0.08
N ARG A 253 3.23 -1.00 0.90
CA ARG A 253 4.60 -0.46 0.72
C ARG A 253 5.61 -1.45 0.10
N MET A 254 5.35 -2.76 0.19
CA MET A 254 6.19 -3.82 -0.41
C MET A 254 5.65 -4.31 -1.77
N LYS A 255 4.61 -3.68 -2.29
CA LYS A 255 3.95 -4.10 -3.53
C LYS A 255 4.62 -3.49 -4.76
N THR A 256 4.35 -4.09 -5.92
CA THR A 256 4.87 -3.64 -7.22
C THR A 256 4.14 -2.40 -7.75
N ALA A 257 4.72 -1.73 -8.74
CA ALA A 257 4.08 -0.64 -9.44
C ALA A 257 2.73 -1.05 -10.06
N LEU A 258 2.60 -2.27 -10.59
CA LEU A 258 1.32 -2.79 -11.08
C LEU A 258 0.22 -2.76 -10.00
N TYR A 259 0.52 -3.25 -8.78
CA TYR A 259 -0.44 -3.21 -7.69
C TYR A 259 -0.85 -1.78 -7.35
N VAL A 260 0.12 -0.89 -7.22
CA VAL A 260 -0.11 0.51 -6.88
C VAL A 260 -0.95 1.21 -7.95
N ALA A 261 -0.61 1.03 -9.23
CA ALA A 261 -1.35 1.60 -10.36
C ALA A 261 -2.81 1.11 -10.39
N VAL A 262 -3.00 -0.21 -10.30
CA VAL A 262 -4.36 -0.82 -10.34
C VAL A 262 -5.22 -0.31 -9.19
N VAL A 263 -4.70 -0.36 -7.96
CA VAL A 263 -5.48 -0.01 -6.77
C VAL A 263 -5.75 1.50 -6.73
N ALA A 264 -4.74 2.34 -6.98
CA ALA A 264 -4.89 3.79 -6.98
C ALA A 264 -5.91 4.25 -8.03
N ARG A 265 -5.75 3.83 -9.31
CA ARG A 265 -6.66 4.19 -10.40
C ARG A 265 -8.10 3.75 -10.11
N THR A 266 -8.27 2.57 -9.56
CA THR A 266 -9.61 2.02 -9.31
C THR A 266 -10.30 2.74 -8.14
N TYR A 267 -9.59 2.98 -7.02
CA TYR A 267 -10.16 3.75 -5.90
C TYR A 267 -10.42 5.20 -6.28
N ARG A 268 -9.51 5.85 -7.03
CA ARG A 268 -9.74 7.22 -7.50
C ARG A 268 -11.01 7.29 -8.33
N LYS A 269 -11.15 6.39 -9.32
CA LYS A 269 -12.37 6.32 -10.13
C LYS A 269 -13.63 6.08 -9.28
N ALA A 270 -13.58 5.16 -8.31
CA ALA A 270 -14.74 4.86 -7.47
C ALA A 270 -15.15 6.08 -6.59
N ILE A 271 -14.16 6.80 -6.05
CA ILE A 271 -14.42 8.04 -5.29
C ILE A 271 -15.02 9.11 -6.20
N ASP A 272 -14.44 9.34 -7.37
CA ASP A 272 -14.92 10.35 -8.32
C ASP A 272 -16.32 10.05 -8.86
N ASP A 273 -16.59 8.78 -9.20
CA ASP A 273 -17.92 8.35 -9.64
C ASP A 273 -18.96 8.58 -8.53
N TYR A 274 -18.64 8.25 -7.27
CA TYR A 274 -19.53 8.49 -6.14
C TYR A 274 -19.79 9.97 -5.88
N LEU A 275 -18.74 10.78 -5.91
CA LEU A 275 -18.85 12.24 -5.72
C LEU A 275 -19.67 12.91 -6.83
N LYS A 276 -19.63 12.35 -8.04
CA LYS A 276 -20.40 12.82 -9.18
C LYS A 276 -21.85 12.36 -9.11
N ASP A 277 -22.10 11.08 -8.89
CA ASP A 277 -23.42 10.47 -8.81
C ASP A 277 -23.32 9.08 -8.16
N GLU A 278 -24.02 8.87 -7.04
CA GLU A 278 -24.06 7.58 -6.36
C GLU A 278 -24.57 6.45 -7.27
N ASN A 279 -25.49 6.71 -8.18
CA ASN A 279 -25.99 5.68 -9.11
C ASN A 279 -24.88 5.27 -10.09
N LEU A 280 -24.06 6.19 -10.57
CA LEU A 280 -22.91 5.89 -11.41
C LEU A 280 -21.91 4.97 -10.68
N TYR A 281 -21.58 5.30 -9.42
CA TYR A 281 -20.74 4.46 -8.59
C TYR A 281 -21.33 3.03 -8.45
N ARG A 282 -22.64 2.92 -8.13
CA ARG A 282 -23.31 1.62 -7.97
C ARG A 282 -23.33 0.80 -9.27
N GLN A 283 -23.54 1.42 -10.41
CA GLN A 283 -23.50 0.78 -11.73
C GLN A 283 -22.10 0.25 -12.06
N ASN A 284 -21.06 0.94 -11.61
CA ASN A 284 -19.66 0.60 -11.88
C ASN A 284 -19.05 -0.40 -10.87
N LEU A 285 -19.77 -0.89 -9.86
CA LEU A 285 -19.26 -1.87 -8.89
C LEU A 285 -18.63 -3.12 -9.56
N PRO A 286 -19.24 -3.75 -10.59
CA PRO A 286 -18.62 -4.90 -11.27
C PRO A 286 -17.28 -4.54 -11.92
N TYR A 287 -17.17 -3.35 -12.52
CA TYR A 287 -15.93 -2.85 -13.11
C TYR A 287 -14.83 -2.69 -12.05
N TYR A 288 -15.13 -2.08 -10.87
CA TYR A 288 -14.12 -1.92 -9.82
C TYR A 288 -13.61 -3.27 -9.31
N ARG A 289 -14.50 -4.24 -9.11
CA ARG A 289 -14.12 -5.62 -8.69
C ARG A 289 -13.20 -6.26 -9.72
N GLU A 290 -13.54 -6.18 -11.00
CA GLU A 290 -12.70 -6.70 -12.08
C GLU A 290 -11.32 -6.03 -12.09
N GLN A 291 -11.27 -4.71 -12.00
CA GLN A 291 -9.99 -3.99 -12.02
C GLN A 291 -9.10 -4.36 -10.83
N ILE A 292 -9.64 -4.38 -9.62
CA ILE A 292 -8.88 -4.76 -8.40
C ILE A 292 -8.29 -6.18 -8.52
N ALA A 293 -8.95 -7.10 -9.20
CA ALA A 293 -8.45 -8.46 -9.43
C ALA A 293 -7.25 -8.51 -10.41
N LYS A 294 -6.99 -7.45 -11.19
CA LYS A 294 -5.87 -7.39 -12.16
C LYS A 294 -4.49 -7.13 -11.52
N CYS A 295 -4.36 -7.27 -10.20
CA CYS A 295 -3.08 -7.28 -9.50
C CYS A 295 -3.00 -8.49 -8.55
N THR A 296 -1.84 -8.69 -7.93
CA THR A 296 -1.68 -9.82 -7.00
C THR A 296 -2.36 -9.51 -5.67
N TYR A 297 -3.34 -10.32 -5.28
CA TYR A 297 -4.12 -10.18 -4.05
C TYR A 297 -4.37 -11.53 -3.36
N ARG A 298 -4.87 -11.49 -2.15
CA ARG A 298 -5.53 -12.62 -1.48
C ARG A 298 -7.03 -12.35 -1.45
N GLN A 299 -7.84 -13.39 -1.30
CA GLN A 299 -9.29 -13.23 -1.16
C GLN A 299 -9.63 -12.02 -0.26
N PHE A 300 -10.70 -11.30 -0.58
CA PHE A 300 -11.04 -10.05 0.07
C PHE A 300 -11.97 -10.21 1.27
N THR A 301 -11.86 -9.27 2.21
CA THR A 301 -12.71 -9.11 3.39
C THR A 301 -12.92 -7.63 3.68
N THR A 302 -14.00 -7.31 4.39
CA THR A 302 -14.22 -5.96 4.96
C THR A 302 -13.58 -5.78 6.35
N GLY A 303 -12.78 -6.75 6.81
CA GLY A 303 -12.09 -6.68 8.10
C GLY A 303 -13.08 -6.55 9.27
N PHE A 304 -12.87 -5.55 10.11
CA PHE A 304 -13.69 -5.25 11.28
C PHE A 304 -14.81 -4.24 11.02
N PHE A 305 -14.88 -3.64 9.84
CA PHE A 305 -15.79 -2.51 9.57
C PHE A 305 -17.26 -2.81 9.83
N PHE A 306 -17.73 -4.02 9.54
CA PHE A 306 -19.13 -4.43 9.69
C PHE A 306 -19.34 -5.52 10.75
N GLY A 307 -18.38 -5.72 11.63
CA GLY A 307 -18.47 -6.67 12.72
C GLY A 307 -17.14 -7.36 13.02
N LYS A 308 -17.14 -8.20 14.06
CA LYS A 308 -15.94 -8.96 14.41
C LYS A 308 -15.63 -9.99 13.32
N PRO A 309 -14.37 -10.09 12.88
CA PRO A 309 -13.94 -11.12 11.95
C PRO A 309 -14.28 -12.53 12.46
N THR A 310 -14.78 -13.36 11.57
CA THR A 310 -15.04 -14.77 11.82
C THR A 310 -14.02 -15.65 11.07
N HIS A 311 -14.19 -16.97 11.15
CA HIS A 311 -13.40 -17.91 10.35
C HIS A 311 -13.46 -17.59 8.83
N GLU A 312 -14.54 -16.98 8.33
CA GLU A 312 -14.69 -16.59 6.92
C GLU A 312 -13.70 -15.50 6.47
N THR A 313 -13.09 -14.76 7.40
CA THR A 313 -12.11 -13.71 7.10
C THR A 313 -10.69 -14.24 6.97
N GLN A 314 -10.49 -15.55 7.13
CA GLN A 314 -9.18 -16.22 7.07
C GLN A 314 -9.11 -17.16 5.85
N ILE A 315 -7.89 -17.50 5.43
CA ILE A 315 -7.61 -18.45 4.37
C ILE A 315 -6.98 -19.69 5.00
N TYR A 316 -7.66 -20.83 4.90
CA TYR A 316 -7.24 -22.08 5.53
C TYR A 316 -6.59 -23.09 4.59
N ASP A 317 -6.92 -23.03 3.31
CA ASP A 317 -6.59 -24.02 2.30
C ASP A 317 -5.33 -23.72 1.52
N SER A 318 -4.91 -22.45 1.44
CA SER A 318 -3.69 -22.07 0.72
C SER A 318 -3.04 -20.80 1.28
N ASN A 319 -1.70 -20.71 1.14
CA ASN A 319 -0.96 -19.47 1.32
C ASN A 319 -0.88 -18.67 0.00
N THR A 320 -1.66 -19.07 -1.00
CA THR A 320 -1.44 -18.65 -2.38
C THR A 320 -2.08 -17.30 -2.62
N TYR A 321 -1.28 -16.36 -3.09
CA TYR A 321 -1.80 -15.16 -3.73
C TYR A 321 -2.49 -15.54 -5.03
N VAL A 322 -3.63 -14.93 -5.29
CA VAL A 322 -4.25 -14.95 -6.61
C VAL A 322 -3.48 -13.99 -7.50
N LYS A 323 -3.05 -14.48 -8.66
CA LYS A 323 -2.29 -13.71 -9.64
C LYS A 323 -2.89 -13.98 -11.01
N GLU A 324 -3.76 -13.12 -11.46
CA GLU A 324 -4.40 -13.21 -12.77
C GLU A 324 -3.63 -12.45 -13.85
N TYR A 325 -2.75 -11.51 -13.44
CA TYR A 325 -1.95 -10.70 -14.33
C TYR A 325 -0.48 -10.67 -13.91
N THR A 326 0.40 -10.68 -14.91
CA THR A 326 1.85 -10.50 -14.74
C THR A 326 2.25 -9.09 -15.13
N TYR A 327 2.99 -8.42 -14.25
CA TYR A 327 3.60 -7.13 -14.50
C TYR A 327 4.80 -7.28 -15.44
N LEU A 328 4.81 -6.54 -16.57
CA LEU A 328 5.85 -6.61 -17.59
C LEU A 328 6.85 -5.46 -17.54
N GLY A 329 6.38 -4.24 -17.23
CA GLY A 329 7.21 -3.04 -17.11
C GLY A 329 6.42 -1.76 -17.23
N ILE A 330 7.10 -0.63 -17.06
CA ILE A 330 6.56 0.73 -17.26
C ILE A 330 7.33 1.39 -18.38
N ILE A 331 6.62 2.07 -19.27
CA ILE A 331 7.19 2.85 -20.37
C ILE A 331 7.98 4.04 -19.79
N ASN A 332 9.21 4.20 -20.26
CA ASN A 332 10.10 5.27 -19.89
C ASN A 332 10.95 5.73 -21.07
N GLY A 333 10.49 6.81 -21.70
CA GLY A 333 11.16 7.43 -22.83
C GLY A 333 11.01 6.68 -24.15
N GLN A 334 11.67 7.21 -25.17
CA GLN A 334 11.64 6.73 -26.54
C GLN A 334 13.05 6.81 -27.13
N ASN A 335 13.45 5.83 -27.94
CA ASN A 335 14.73 5.89 -28.65
C ASN A 335 14.61 6.70 -29.95
N SER A 336 15.74 6.88 -30.64
CA SER A 336 15.81 7.63 -31.91
C SER A 336 15.04 6.98 -33.06
N GLN A 337 14.63 5.72 -32.92
CA GLN A 337 13.81 4.97 -33.90
C GLN A 337 12.31 5.03 -33.58
N GLY A 338 11.91 5.75 -32.52
CA GLY A 338 10.53 5.87 -32.09
C GLY A 338 10.01 4.68 -31.29
N MET A 339 10.86 3.73 -30.89
CA MET A 339 10.48 2.61 -30.03
C MET A 339 10.51 3.04 -28.55
N TYR A 340 9.60 2.50 -27.75
CA TYR A 340 9.41 2.87 -26.34
C TYR A 340 10.28 2.05 -25.41
N GLY A 341 11.04 2.73 -24.55
CA GLY A 341 11.94 2.11 -23.58
C GLY A 341 11.20 1.59 -22.34
N LEU A 342 11.66 0.49 -21.78
CA LEU A 342 11.26 -0.01 -20.47
C LEU A 342 12.32 -0.91 -19.83
N GLU A 343 12.30 -1.03 -18.50
CA GLU A 343 13.02 -2.06 -17.77
C GLU A 343 12.09 -3.28 -17.58
N GLN A 344 12.45 -4.40 -18.17
CA GLN A 344 11.67 -5.63 -18.11
C GLN A 344 11.53 -6.16 -16.69
N ARG A 345 10.32 -6.53 -16.28
CA ARG A 345 10.00 -7.10 -14.96
C ARG A 345 9.70 -8.59 -15.03
N ASN A 346 9.14 -9.06 -16.12
CA ASN A 346 8.89 -10.47 -16.41
C ASN A 346 9.05 -10.71 -17.91
N LYS A 347 9.46 -11.93 -18.29
CA LYS A 347 9.67 -12.32 -19.67
C LYS A 347 8.40 -12.17 -20.51
N PHE A 348 8.56 -11.63 -21.71
CA PHE A 348 7.57 -11.67 -22.81
C PHE A 348 8.29 -11.72 -24.15
N SER A 349 7.53 -12.00 -25.22
CA SER A 349 8.08 -12.29 -26.55
C SER A 349 7.36 -11.52 -27.63
N VAL A 350 8.02 -11.36 -28.77
CA VAL A 350 7.39 -10.86 -29.99
C VAL A 350 6.22 -11.77 -30.37
N GLY A 351 5.11 -11.16 -30.78
CA GLY A 351 3.87 -11.85 -31.14
C GLY A 351 2.95 -12.14 -29.97
N GLU A 352 3.36 -11.96 -28.70
CA GLU A 352 2.46 -12.08 -27.56
C GLU A 352 1.42 -10.96 -27.54
N THR A 353 0.23 -11.28 -27.04
CA THR A 353 -0.82 -10.31 -26.74
C THR A 353 -0.66 -9.85 -25.29
N ILE A 354 -0.56 -8.55 -25.09
CA ILE A 354 -0.40 -7.91 -23.78
C ILE A 354 -1.42 -6.78 -23.64
N GLU A 355 -1.55 -6.27 -22.43
CA GLU A 355 -2.41 -5.14 -22.11
C GLU A 355 -1.58 -3.94 -21.69
N VAL A 356 -1.89 -2.78 -22.29
CA VAL A 356 -1.36 -1.47 -21.89
C VAL A 356 -2.39 -0.79 -21.00
N MET A 357 -2.04 -0.60 -19.74
CA MET A 357 -2.84 0.10 -18.76
C MET A 357 -2.46 1.59 -18.77
N LYS A 358 -3.36 2.44 -19.18
CA LYS A 358 -3.15 3.89 -19.22
C LYS A 358 -3.67 4.59 -17.97
N PRO A 359 -3.02 5.69 -17.52
CA PRO A 359 -3.49 6.45 -16.36
C PRO A 359 -4.91 7.03 -16.54
N ASP A 360 -5.31 7.34 -17.74
CA ASP A 360 -6.61 7.93 -18.09
C ASP A 360 -7.81 6.96 -18.00
N GLY A 361 -7.58 5.75 -17.53
CA GLY A 361 -8.62 4.73 -17.33
C GLY A 361 -8.76 3.73 -18.49
N ARG A 362 -8.09 3.93 -19.62
CA ARG A 362 -8.13 2.99 -20.74
C ARG A 362 -7.19 1.82 -20.50
N ASP A 363 -7.66 0.63 -20.88
CA ASP A 363 -6.85 -0.58 -21.00
C ASP A 363 -6.88 -1.02 -22.47
N LEU A 364 -5.72 -1.11 -23.12
CA LEU A 364 -5.60 -1.41 -24.54
C LEU A 364 -4.94 -2.78 -24.73
N THR A 365 -5.62 -3.70 -25.39
CA THR A 365 -5.05 -4.99 -25.76
C THR A 365 -4.27 -4.84 -27.08
N VAL A 366 -2.99 -5.17 -27.06
CA VAL A 366 -2.07 -4.98 -28.18
C VAL A 366 -1.20 -6.21 -28.38
N LYS A 367 -0.61 -6.33 -29.57
CA LYS A 367 0.37 -7.36 -29.91
C LYS A 367 1.77 -6.77 -29.89
N VAL A 368 2.74 -7.46 -29.29
CA VAL A 368 4.15 -7.07 -29.33
C VAL A 368 4.67 -7.28 -30.74
N LEU A 369 4.98 -6.20 -31.45
CA LEU A 369 5.43 -6.26 -32.84
C LEU A 369 6.94 -6.44 -32.95
N ARG A 370 7.72 -5.76 -32.07
CA ARG A 370 9.18 -5.80 -32.09
C ARG A 370 9.73 -5.57 -30.67
N ILE A 371 10.83 -6.23 -30.36
CA ILE A 371 11.65 -5.99 -29.16
C ILE A 371 13.09 -5.80 -29.65
N CYS A 372 13.83 -4.81 -29.11
CA CYS A 372 15.27 -4.72 -29.30
C CYS A 372 15.99 -4.40 -27.97
N ASP A 373 17.27 -4.70 -27.93
CA ASP A 373 18.16 -4.34 -26.81
C ASP A 373 18.57 -2.87 -26.82
N GLU A 374 19.46 -2.47 -25.91
CA GLU A 374 19.96 -1.08 -25.82
C GLU A 374 20.82 -0.68 -27.03
N GLU A 375 21.44 -1.65 -27.72
CA GLU A 375 22.24 -1.46 -28.94
C GLU A 375 21.37 -1.41 -30.20
N GLY A 376 20.07 -1.70 -30.09
CA GLY A 376 19.11 -1.70 -31.20
C GLY A 376 19.03 -3.02 -31.97
N SER A 377 19.63 -4.09 -31.44
CA SER A 377 19.56 -5.43 -32.05
C SER A 377 18.22 -6.09 -31.75
N ASP A 378 17.61 -6.70 -32.76
CA ASP A 378 16.34 -7.38 -32.62
C ASP A 378 16.41 -8.60 -31.72
N MET A 379 15.38 -8.80 -30.90
CA MET A 379 15.23 -9.89 -29.97
C MET A 379 13.88 -10.58 -30.14
N GLU A 380 13.84 -11.91 -30.08
CA GLU A 380 12.58 -12.68 -30.05
C GLU A 380 11.86 -12.57 -28.69
N SER A 381 12.61 -12.39 -27.62
CA SER A 381 12.07 -12.24 -26.25
C SER A 381 13.04 -11.51 -25.34
N CYS A 382 12.55 -11.01 -24.21
CA CYS A 382 13.35 -10.37 -23.15
C CYS A 382 13.47 -11.30 -21.92
N PRO A 383 14.44 -12.24 -21.88
CA PRO A 383 14.49 -13.29 -20.86
C PRO A 383 15.11 -12.88 -19.52
N HIS A 384 15.90 -11.80 -19.48
CA HIS A 384 16.71 -11.45 -18.32
C HIS A 384 16.00 -10.46 -17.41
N PRO A 385 15.93 -10.70 -16.08
CA PRO A 385 15.34 -9.76 -15.13
C PRO A 385 16.01 -8.39 -15.19
N LYS A 386 15.20 -7.34 -15.21
CA LYS A 386 15.62 -5.93 -15.29
C LYS A 386 16.39 -5.57 -16.56
N GLN A 387 16.24 -6.34 -17.61
CA GLN A 387 16.81 -6.01 -18.91
C GLN A 387 16.17 -4.72 -19.42
N LYS A 388 17.00 -3.77 -19.83
CA LYS A 388 16.52 -2.58 -20.54
C LYS A 388 16.31 -2.94 -21.99
N ILE A 389 15.14 -2.62 -22.49
CA ILE A 389 14.72 -2.96 -23.84
C ILE A 389 13.89 -1.84 -24.44
N TYR A 390 13.73 -1.87 -25.75
CA TYR A 390 12.78 -1.03 -26.48
C TYR A 390 11.74 -1.91 -27.18
N VAL A 391 10.49 -1.44 -27.18
CA VAL A 391 9.35 -2.17 -27.77
C VAL A 391 8.60 -1.32 -28.78
N ASP A 392 8.10 -1.99 -29.83
CA ASP A 392 7.08 -1.45 -30.71
C ASP A 392 5.79 -2.26 -30.50
N LEU A 393 4.71 -1.57 -30.15
CA LEU A 393 3.38 -2.16 -29.91
C LEU A 393 2.35 -1.71 -30.95
N GLY A 394 2.77 -0.97 -31.97
CA GLY A 394 1.90 -0.45 -33.05
C GLY A 394 0.92 0.63 -32.59
N ILE A 395 1.10 1.20 -31.42
CA ILE A 395 0.27 2.27 -30.86
C ILE A 395 1.15 3.36 -30.23
N GLU A 396 0.59 4.53 -30.05
CA GLU A 396 1.23 5.61 -29.31
C GLU A 396 1.15 5.33 -27.80
N LEU A 397 2.33 5.39 -27.15
CA LEU A 397 2.49 5.23 -25.71
C LEU A 397 3.00 6.53 -25.10
N SER A 398 2.81 6.65 -23.80
CA SER A 398 3.31 7.75 -22.96
C SER A 398 4.17 7.20 -21.84
N ASP A 399 5.06 8.03 -21.30
CA ASP A 399 5.76 7.71 -20.06
C ASP A 399 4.74 7.36 -18.97
N GLN A 400 5.06 6.35 -18.18
CA GLN A 400 4.22 5.76 -17.14
C GLN A 400 3.05 4.89 -17.66
N ASP A 401 2.84 4.69 -18.95
CA ASP A 401 1.99 3.59 -19.42
C ASP A 401 2.53 2.26 -18.92
N LEU A 402 1.68 1.44 -18.33
CA LEU A 402 2.09 0.21 -17.66
C LEU A 402 1.73 -1.01 -18.53
N LEU A 403 2.69 -1.91 -18.72
CA LEU A 403 2.49 -3.14 -19.48
C LEU A 403 2.21 -4.30 -18.54
N ARG A 404 1.16 -5.08 -18.82
CA ARG A 404 0.80 -6.29 -18.10
C ARG A 404 0.26 -7.35 -19.05
N ARG A 405 0.28 -8.61 -18.61
CA ARG A 405 -0.24 -9.74 -19.38
C ARG A 405 -1.15 -10.58 -18.49
N ALA A 406 -2.33 -10.95 -19.02
CA ALA A 406 -3.19 -11.93 -18.36
C ALA A 406 -2.47 -13.29 -18.26
N GLU A 407 -2.50 -13.92 -17.11
CA GLU A 407 -2.03 -15.30 -16.95
C GLU A 407 -3.00 -16.25 -17.70
N LYS A 408 -2.45 -17.25 -18.35
CA LYS A 408 -3.29 -18.31 -18.92
C LYS A 408 -3.90 -19.08 -17.75
N SER A 409 -5.22 -19.21 -17.74
CA SER A 409 -5.86 -20.17 -16.85
C SER A 409 -5.39 -21.56 -17.25
N ASP A 410 -4.62 -22.23 -16.40
CA ASP A 410 -4.40 -23.66 -16.52
C ASP A 410 -5.77 -24.34 -16.34
N ASN A 411 -6.39 -24.72 -17.47
CA ASN A 411 -7.56 -25.58 -17.50
C ASN A 411 -7.16 -27.03 -17.23
#